data_4e114200e5c54bc7abb0eb22cf50ea64
#
_entry.id   4e114200e5c54bc7abb0eb22cf50ea64
#
_cell.length_a   1.000
_cell.length_b   1.000
_cell.length_c   1.000
_cell.angle_alpha   90.00
_cell.angle_beta   90.00
_cell.angle_gamma   90.00
#
_symmetry.space_group_name_H-M   'P 1'
#
loop_
_entity.id
_entity.type
_entity.pdbx_description
1 polymer ?
#
loop_
_entity_poly.entity_id
_entity_poly.type
_entity_poly.pdbx_seq_one_letter_code
_entity_poly.pdbx_strand_id
1 'polypeptide(L)'
;NPFGLGGTVTAGIISAKSRDIRMGQYDSFIQTDASINKGNSGGPMFNMNGEVIGINSAIFSPSGGSVGIGFAIPSTMAIDVIEQLKKFGKTSRGWLGVRIQFVTEEIAEAYGLDKPRGALVSSVEENSPSYKAGVKPGDIILKFDGKDIKKDRDLPRIVAATNAGKAVELEIWRSNKIKKLRVKLGELESYEEKGQAKLQNKDVPSKKIEKLGMQLVQITPSLRARYNISEKTKGVLILNVESDSLAAERGLKSGDVILAVVDNYAAQTHKKVSRPEEIINRINQLKKEKKNILLLYVKGLNTTPGYVPLKIGN
;
A
#
# COMPACT_ATOMS: atom_id res chain seq x y z
N ASN A 1 23.10 -0.08 12.42
CA ASN A 1 24.29 -0.88 12.79
C ASN A 1 24.24 -2.23 12.09
N PRO A 2 24.86 -2.35 10.88
CA PRO A 2 24.92 -3.59 10.13
C PRO A 2 25.51 -4.72 10.98
N PHE A 3 24.83 -5.86 11.03
CA PHE A 3 25.28 -7.04 11.77
C PHE A 3 25.56 -6.82 13.27
N GLY A 4 24.97 -5.79 13.88
CA GLY A 4 25.21 -5.43 15.28
C GLY A 4 26.52 -4.64 15.53
N LEU A 5 27.27 -4.32 14.48
CA LEU A 5 28.49 -3.51 14.58
C LEU A 5 28.13 -2.04 14.75
N GLY A 6 28.31 -1.53 15.97
CA GLY A 6 28.06 -0.12 16.31
C GLY A 6 29.06 0.83 15.69
N GLY A 7 28.67 2.12 15.55
CA GLY A 7 29.60 3.17 15.08
C GLY A 7 29.96 3.14 13.61
N THR A 8 29.17 2.42 12.76
CA THR A 8 29.42 2.38 11.33
C THR A 8 29.11 3.72 10.67
N VAL A 9 30.07 4.25 9.92
CA VAL A 9 29.93 5.46 9.08
C VAL A 9 30.31 5.10 7.66
N THR A 10 29.53 5.57 6.69
CA THR A 10 29.83 5.49 5.25
C THR A 10 29.84 6.89 4.66
N ALA A 11 30.69 7.13 3.67
CA ALA A 11 30.80 8.41 2.99
C ALA A 11 30.50 8.24 1.49
N GLY A 12 30.01 9.30 0.88
CA GLY A 12 29.68 9.37 -0.54
C GLY A 12 29.19 10.75 -0.93
N ILE A 13 28.55 10.86 -2.09
CA ILE A 13 28.00 12.10 -2.61
C ILE A 13 26.48 12.00 -2.81
N ILE A 14 25.82 13.15 -2.93
CA ILE A 14 24.43 13.21 -3.42
C ILE A 14 24.46 13.03 -4.95
N SER A 15 24.00 11.88 -5.40
CA SER A 15 23.95 11.54 -6.83
C SER A 15 22.74 12.15 -7.54
N ALA A 16 21.61 12.35 -6.83
CA ALA A 16 20.40 13.00 -7.34
C ALA A 16 19.49 13.47 -6.21
N LYS A 17 18.61 14.43 -6.51
CA LYS A 17 17.52 14.89 -5.62
C LYS A 17 16.16 14.56 -6.24
N SER A 18 15.14 14.47 -5.39
CA SER A 18 13.75 14.21 -5.80
C SER A 18 13.58 12.96 -6.67
N ARG A 19 14.36 11.91 -6.36
CA ARG A 19 14.30 10.64 -7.08
C ARG A 19 13.02 9.91 -6.72
N ASP A 20 12.23 9.60 -7.74
CA ASP A 20 11.08 8.71 -7.64
C ASP A 20 11.53 7.29 -8.01
N ILE A 21 11.40 6.36 -7.08
CA ILE A 21 11.78 4.95 -7.25
C ILE A 21 10.57 4.02 -7.35
N ARG A 22 9.38 4.58 -7.39
CA ARG A 22 8.09 3.88 -7.53
C ARG A 22 7.80 2.84 -6.44
N MET A 23 8.35 3.05 -5.24
CA MET A 23 8.03 2.24 -4.06
C MET A 23 6.80 2.75 -3.30
N GLY A 24 6.47 4.04 -3.44
CA GLY A 24 5.33 4.65 -2.79
C GLY A 24 4.73 5.84 -3.56
N GLN A 25 3.59 6.33 -3.06
CA GLN A 25 2.90 7.49 -3.66
C GLN A 25 3.60 8.82 -3.36
N TYR A 26 4.50 8.84 -2.38
CA TYR A 26 5.16 10.04 -1.87
C TYR A 26 6.66 10.07 -2.17
N ASP A 27 7.15 9.21 -3.06
CA ASP A 27 8.57 9.07 -3.36
C ASP A 27 9.20 10.39 -3.81
N SER A 28 10.21 10.82 -3.08
CA SER A 28 11.04 12.00 -3.41
C SER A 28 12.35 11.88 -2.64
N PHE A 29 13.17 10.92 -3.01
CA PHE A 29 14.38 10.59 -2.25
C PHE A 29 15.59 11.43 -2.67
N ILE A 30 16.52 11.60 -1.72
CA ILE A 30 17.92 11.90 -2.01
C ILE A 30 18.56 10.59 -2.43
N GLN A 31 19.17 10.53 -3.61
CA GLN A 31 19.99 9.40 -4.04
C GLN A 31 21.45 9.65 -3.65
N THR A 32 22.13 8.63 -3.15
CA THR A 32 23.54 8.68 -2.76
C THR A 32 24.26 7.40 -3.18
N ASP A 33 25.58 7.49 -3.39
CA ASP A 33 26.47 6.35 -3.56
C ASP A 33 27.12 5.89 -2.24
N ALA A 34 26.96 6.68 -1.15
CA ALA A 34 27.33 6.22 0.18
C ALA A 34 26.66 4.88 0.48
N SER A 35 27.42 3.90 0.93
CA SER A 35 26.94 2.53 1.10
C SER A 35 25.83 2.46 2.16
N ILE A 36 24.61 2.18 1.72
CA ILE A 36 23.47 1.85 2.58
C ILE A 36 23.27 0.34 2.54
N ASN A 37 23.25 -0.31 3.69
CA ASN A 37 23.03 -1.74 3.86
C ASN A 37 22.03 -1.99 5.00
N LYS A 38 21.60 -3.25 5.16
CA LYS A 38 20.77 -3.66 6.27
C LYS A 38 21.45 -3.28 7.60
N GLY A 39 20.76 -2.46 8.41
CA GLY A 39 21.22 -2.00 9.73
C GLY A 39 21.59 -0.52 9.82
N ASN A 40 21.78 0.21 8.70
CA ASN A 40 21.91 1.66 8.73
C ASN A 40 20.65 2.41 8.24
N SER A 41 19.62 1.68 7.81
CA SER A 41 18.28 2.26 7.55
C SER A 41 17.68 2.85 8.84
N GLY A 42 17.06 4.03 8.71
CA GLY A 42 16.59 4.84 9.85
C GLY A 42 17.67 5.74 10.47
N GLY A 43 18.95 5.51 10.15
CA GLY A 43 20.05 6.38 10.55
C GLY A 43 20.08 7.69 9.77
N PRO A 44 20.72 8.74 10.34
CA PRO A 44 20.81 10.05 9.72
C PRO A 44 21.81 10.07 8.56
N MET A 45 21.49 10.88 7.54
CA MET A 45 22.42 11.31 6.50
C MET A 45 22.86 12.74 6.83
N PHE A 46 24.15 12.96 7.01
CA PHE A 46 24.72 14.26 7.33
C PHE A 46 25.33 14.93 6.10
N ASN A 47 25.34 16.25 6.07
CA ASN A 47 26.21 17.00 5.20
C ASN A 47 27.57 17.28 5.89
N MET A 48 28.47 17.95 5.16
CA MET A 48 29.82 18.29 5.69
C MET A 48 29.80 19.30 6.86
N ASN A 49 28.68 19.96 7.11
CA ASN A 49 28.48 20.87 8.25
C ASN A 49 27.94 20.13 9.49
N GLY A 50 27.73 18.82 9.44
CA GLY A 50 27.13 18.04 10.52
C GLY A 50 25.60 18.18 10.63
N GLU A 51 24.94 18.75 9.62
CA GLU A 51 23.47 18.90 9.60
C GLU A 51 22.83 17.65 9.02
N VAL A 52 21.71 17.20 9.62
CA VAL A 52 20.92 16.07 9.09
C VAL A 52 20.13 16.51 7.87
N ILE A 53 20.51 16.03 6.70
CA ILE A 53 19.87 16.33 5.41
C ILE A 53 18.88 15.24 4.98
N GLY A 54 18.93 14.06 5.59
CA GLY A 54 18.03 12.96 5.27
C GLY A 54 18.05 11.81 6.27
N ILE A 55 17.16 10.86 6.06
CA ILE A 55 17.05 9.61 6.82
C ILE A 55 17.25 8.46 5.86
N ASN A 56 18.27 7.62 6.07
CA ASN A 56 18.55 6.45 5.23
C ASN A 56 17.34 5.51 5.21
N SER A 57 16.91 5.09 4.03
CA SER A 57 15.66 4.35 3.90
C SER A 57 15.78 3.07 3.09
N ALA A 58 16.30 3.15 1.87
CA ALA A 58 16.25 2.04 0.93
C ALA A 58 17.52 1.97 0.06
N ILE A 59 17.69 0.86 -0.63
CA ILE A 59 18.68 0.68 -1.68
C ILE A 59 18.02 0.10 -2.93
N PHE A 60 18.59 0.37 -4.09
CA PHE A 60 18.38 -0.46 -5.26
C PHE A 60 19.49 -1.49 -5.34
N SER A 61 19.14 -2.77 -5.28
CA SER A 61 20.14 -3.84 -5.27
C SER A 61 19.58 -5.14 -5.86
N PRO A 62 20.24 -5.71 -6.86
CA PRO A 62 19.91 -7.05 -7.37
C PRO A 62 20.29 -8.18 -6.41
N SER A 63 21.32 -7.96 -5.56
CA SER A 63 21.92 -8.97 -4.68
C SER A 63 21.57 -8.79 -3.20
N GLY A 64 20.88 -7.70 -2.83
CA GLY A 64 20.55 -7.36 -1.44
C GLY A 64 21.61 -6.56 -0.69
N GLY A 65 22.82 -6.39 -1.25
CA GLY A 65 23.86 -5.51 -0.72
C GLY A 65 23.97 -4.19 -1.48
N SER A 66 24.73 -3.22 -0.95
CA SER A 66 24.95 -1.94 -1.60
C SER A 66 25.71 -2.09 -2.91
N VAL A 67 25.21 -1.48 -3.97
CA VAL A 67 25.85 -1.35 -5.29
C VAL A 67 26.07 0.12 -5.65
N GLY A 68 26.13 1.02 -4.65
CA GLY A 68 26.29 2.47 -4.86
C GLY A 68 25.00 3.19 -5.25
N ILE A 69 23.84 2.59 -5.00
CA ILE A 69 22.52 3.21 -5.26
C ILE A 69 21.70 3.14 -3.98
N GLY A 70 21.88 4.14 -3.12
CA GLY A 70 21.17 4.32 -1.87
C GLY A 70 20.17 5.47 -1.93
N PHE A 71 19.16 5.44 -1.06
CA PHE A 71 18.08 6.43 -1.01
C PHE A 71 17.83 6.85 0.43
N ALA A 72 17.72 8.17 0.64
CA ALA A 72 17.34 8.76 1.92
C ALA A 72 16.10 9.64 1.76
N ILE A 73 15.23 9.64 2.77
CA ILE A 73 14.09 10.57 2.87
C ILE A 73 14.67 11.94 3.22
N PRO A 74 14.40 13.01 2.44
CA PRO A 74 14.89 14.36 2.78
C PRO A 74 14.42 14.83 4.15
N SER A 75 15.28 15.49 4.91
CA SER A 75 14.91 16.05 6.22
C SER A 75 13.71 16.99 6.15
N THR A 76 13.59 17.75 5.06
CA THR A 76 12.44 18.64 4.79
C THR A 76 11.10 17.91 4.69
N MET A 77 11.10 16.64 4.33
CA MET A 77 9.89 15.80 4.32
C MET A 77 9.68 15.10 5.67
N ALA A 78 10.76 14.79 6.37
CA ALA A 78 10.71 14.05 7.63
C ALA A 78 10.26 14.92 8.82
N ILE A 79 10.61 16.21 8.85
CA ILE A 79 10.38 17.12 9.98
C ILE A 79 8.91 17.15 10.38
N ASP A 80 7.99 17.38 9.44
CA ASP A 80 6.55 17.47 9.75
C ASP A 80 6.00 16.14 10.29
N VAL A 81 6.48 15.02 9.78
CA VAL A 81 6.11 13.68 10.26
C VAL A 81 6.65 13.44 11.68
N ILE A 82 7.92 13.79 11.92
CA ILE A 82 8.56 13.65 13.23
C ILE A 82 7.83 14.51 14.30
N GLU A 83 7.50 15.76 13.97
CA GLU A 83 6.77 16.63 14.90
C GLU A 83 5.37 16.08 15.21
N GLN A 84 4.66 15.52 14.23
CA GLN A 84 3.38 14.87 14.47
C GLN A 84 3.54 13.63 15.37
N LEU A 85 4.53 12.78 15.10
CA LEU A 85 4.81 11.60 15.92
C LEU A 85 5.19 11.97 17.36
N LYS A 86 6.03 13.01 17.57
CA LYS A 86 6.38 13.52 18.91
C LYS A 86 5.16 14.01 19.65
N LYS A 87 4.27 14.76 18.98
CA LYS A 87 3.15 15.44 19.62
C LYS A 87 1.94 14.52 19.83
N PHE A 88 1.66 13.64 18.88
CA PHE A 88 0.40 12.87 18.82
C PHE A 88 0.61 11.36 18.83
N GLY A 89 1.85 10.85 18.72
CA GLY A 89 2.15 9.42 18.59
C GLY A 89 1.72 8.81 17.25
N LYS A 90 1.14 9.60 16.35
CA LYS A 90 0.66 9.17 15.04
C LYS A 90 0.78 10.29 14.01
N THR A 91 0.73 9.91 12.73
CA THR A 91 0.65 10.86 11.62
C THR A 91 -0.80 11.20 11.30
N SER A 92 -1.02 12.38 10.73
CA SER A 92 -2.31 12.82 10.21
C SER A 92 -2.07 13.50 8.87
N ARG A 93 -2.39 12.80 7.79
CA ARG A 93 -2.18 13.26 6.42
C ARG A 93 -3.46 13.80 5.83
N GLY A 94 -3.35 14.88 5.07
CA GLY A 94 -4.46 15.37 4.28
C GLY A 94 -4.92 14.33 3.24
N TRP A 95 -6.21 14.32 2.95
CA TRP A 95 -6.83 13.42 1.99
C TRP A 95 -7.88 14.13 1.15
N LEU A 96 -7.85 13.91 -0.17
CA LEU A 96 -8.80 14.43 -1.14
C LEU A 96 -9.88 13.42 -1.54
N GLY A 97 -9.52 12.15 -1.66
CA GLY A 97 -10.41 11.09 -2.16
C GLY A 97 -10.59 11.10 -3.67
N VAL A 98 -9.50 11.25 -4.40
CA VAL A 98 -9.43 11.13 -5.86
C VAL A 98 -8.43 10.07 -6.26
N ARG A 99 -8.70 9.38 -7.38
CA ARG A 99 -7.69 8.64 -8.13
C ARG A 99 -7.26 9.48 -9.32
N ILE A 100 -5.97 9.51 -9.58
CA ILE A 100 -5.38 10.35 -10.61
C ILE A 100 -4.54 9.53 -11.57
N GLN A 101 -4.32 10.09 -12.74
CA GLN A 101 -3.39 9.57 -13.74
C GLN A 101 -2.59 10.71 -14.38
N PHE A 102 -1.49 10.34 -14.97
CA PHE A 102 -0.59 11.25 -15.69
C PHE A 102 -1.30 11.87 -16.91
N VAL A 103 -1.01 13.14 -17.16
CA VAL A 103 -1.49 13.85 -18.36
C VAL A 103 -0.42 13.71 -19.43
N THR A 104 -0.67 12.89 -20.46
CA THR A 104 0.19 12.74 -21.63
C THR A 104 -0.04 13.91 -22.60
N GLU A 105 0.79 14.01 -23.66
CA GLU A 105 0.61 15.02 -24.71
C GLU A 105 -0.74 14.86 -25.41
N GLU A 106 -1.13 13.64 -25.72
CA GLU A 106 -2.41 13.32 -26.35
C GLU A 106 -3.60 13.69 -25.46
N ILE A 107 -3.49 13.47 -24.14
CA ILE A 107 -4.50 13.87 -23.17
C ILE A 107 -4.57 15.40 -23.09
N ALA A 108 -3.43 16.08 -23.04
CA ALA A 108 -3.39 17.54 -23.00
C ALA A 108 -4.06 18.15 -24.25
N GLU A 109 -3.74 17.63 -25.43
CA GLU A 109 -4.36 18.04 -26.71
C GLU A 109 -5.88 17.78 -26.68
N ALA A 110 -6.31 16.58 -26.33
CA ALA A 110 -7.73 16.22 -26.28
C ALA A 110 -8.55 17.07 -25.31
N TYR A 111 -7.93 17.53 -24.21
CA TYR A 111 -8.55 18.40 -23.21
C TYR A 111 -8.31 19.90 -23.45
N GLY A 112 -7.64 20.27 -24.57
CA GLY A 112 -7.37 21.65 -24.91
C GLY A 112 -6.40 22.37 -23.98
N LEU A 113 -5.47 21.64 -23.33
CA LEU A 113 -4.38 22.21 -22.56
C LEU A 113 -3.22 22.64 -23.47
N ASP A 114 -2.53 23.68 -23.07
CA ASP A 114 -1.36 24.22 -23.79
C ASP A 114 -0.14 23.27 -23.75
N LYS A 115 -0.05 22.44 -22.71
CA LYS A 115 1.01 21.46 -22.49
C LYS A 115 0.62 20.42 -21.46
N PRO A 116 1.28 19.24 -21.44
CA PRO A 116 1.08 18.21 -20.40
C PRO A 116 1.45 18.76 -19.03
N ARG A 117 0.47 18.85 -18.12
CA ARG A 117 0.65 19.26 -16.73
C ARG A 117 -0.58 18.91 -15.92
N GLY A 118 -0.43 18.90 -14.61
CA GLY A 118 -1.52 18.61 -13.68
C GLY A 118 -1.69 17.11 -13.40
N ALA A 119 -2.78 16.80 -12.73
CA ALA A 119 -3.21 15.45 -12.39
C ALA A 119 -4.64 15.24 -12.91
N LEU A 120 -4.82 14.34 -13.87
CA LEU A 120 -6.15 14.00 -14.38
C LEU A 120 -6.87 13.11 -13.40
N VAL A 121 -8.05 13.52 -12.97
CA VAL A 121 -8.92 12.76 -12.07
C VAL A 121 -9.59 11.64 -12.85
N SER A 122 -9.23 10.40 -12.57
CA SER A 122 -9.85 9.21 -13.18
C SER A 122 -11.11 8.75 -12.43
N SER A 123 -11.13 8.95 -11.10
CA SER A 123 -12.32 8.70 -10.27
C SER A 123 -12.31 9.55 -9.01
N VAL A 124 -13.50 9.74 -8.44
CA VAL A 124 -13.73 10.45 -7.17
C VAL A 124 -14.42 9.48 -6.22
N GLU A 125 -13.88 9.34 -5.02
CA GLU A 125 -14.44 8.49 -3.98
C GLU A 125 -15.73 9.11 -3.43
N GLU A 126 -16.80 8.31 -3.30
CA GLU A 126 -18.08 8.76 -2.75
C GLU A 126 -17.91 9.31 -1.32
N ASN A 127 -18.61 10.39 -1.02
CA ASN A 127 -18.56 11.09 0.27
C ASN A 127 -17.20 11.67 0.66
N SER A 128 -16.21 11.62 -0.24
CA SER A 128 -14.89 12.22 -0.04
C SER A 128 -14.95 13.76 0.00
N PRO A 129 -13.88 14.42 0.49
CA PRO A 129 -13.71 15.86 0.36
C PRO A 129 -13.89 16.40 -1.05
N SER A 130 -13.28 15.74 -2.04
CA SER A 130 -13.37 16.12 -3.46
C SER A 130 -14.78 15.93 -4.02
N TYR A 131 -15.47 14.84 -3.64
CA TYR A 131 -16.85 14.62 -4.03
C TYR A 131 -17.77 15.76 -3.54
N LYS A 132 -17.64 16.13 -2.26
CA LYS A 132 -18.42 17.22 -1.63
C LYS A 132 -18.12 18.58 -2.25
N ALA A 133 -16.90 18.79 -2.72
CA ALA A 133 -16.47 20.02 -3.38
C ALA A 133 -16.85 20.07 -4.87
N GLY A 134 -17.42 19.00 -5.42
CA GLY A 134 -17.87 18.95 -6.82
C GLY A 134 -16.74 18.67 -7.83
N VAL A 135 -15.64 18.05 -7.40
CA VAL A 135 -14.64 17.48 -8.32
C VAL A 135 -15.29 16.29 -9.04
N LYS A 136 -14.98 16.14 -10.31
CA LYS A 136 -15.54 15.10 -11.18
C LYS A 136 -14.45 14.33 -11.92
N PRO A 137 -14.70 13.07 -12.30
CA PRO A 137 -13.86 12.40 -13.27
C PRO A 137 -13.74 13.24 -14.55
N GLY A 138 -12.53 13.31 -15.11
CA GLY A 138 -12.21 14.16 -16.25
C GLY A 138 -11.71 15.57 -15.88
N ASP A 139 -11.73 15.98 -14.62
CA ASP A 139 -11.05 17.22 -14.21
C ASP A 139 -9.53 17.02 -14.24
N ILE A 140 -8.78 18.06 -14.61
CA ILE A 140 -7.33 18.07 -14.43
C ILE A 140 -7.00 19.08 -13.33
N ILE A 141 -6.44 18.62 -12.23
CA ILE A 141 -6.03 19.50 -11.13
C ILE A 141 -4.71 20.15 -11.50
N LEU A 142 -4.74 21.46 -11.70
CA LEU A 142 -3.58 22.28 -12.12
C LEU A 142 -2.84 22.89 -10.93
N LYS A 143 -3.60 23.31 -9.88
CA LYS A 143 -3.02 23.84 -8.64
C LYS A 143 -3.74 23.33 -7.43
N PHE A 144 -2.97 23.21 -6.34
CA PHE A 144 -3.46 22.86 -5.01
C PHE A 144 -2.93 23.90 -4.01
N ASP A 145 -3.82 24.66 -3.39
CA ASP A 145 -3.50 25.70 -2.40
C ASP A 145 -2.41 26.67 -2.89
N GLY A 146 -2.56 27.15 -4.14
CA GLY A 146 -1.63 28.05 -4.83
C GLY A 146 -0.38 27.38 -5.42
N LYS A 147 -0.09 26.11 -5.10
CA LYS A 147 1.08 25.38 -5.61
C LYS A 147 0.75 24.71 -6.94
N ASP A 148 1.59 24.90 -7.95
CA ASP A 148 1.44 24.27 -9.26
C ASP A 148 1.64 22.74 -9.18
N ILE A 149 0.78 22.00 -9.86
CA ILE A 149 0.91 20.57 -10.08
C ILE A 149 1.53 20.35 -11.45
N LYS A 150 2.84 20.13 -11.48
CA LYS A 150 3.59 19.92 -12.73
C LYS A 150 3.42 18.49 -13.23
N LYS A 151 3.40 17.52 -12.33
CA LYS A 151 3.21 16.10 -12.60
C LYS A 151 2.12 15.55 -11.66
N ASP A 152 1.46 14.50 -12.07
CA ASP A 152 0.42 13.82 -11.28
C ASP A 152 0.89 13.47 -9.84
N ARG A 153 2.13 13.02 -9.69
CA ARG A 153 2.73 12.66 -8.39
C ARG A 153 3.03 13.82 -7.46
N ASP A 154 2.97 15.06 -7.94
CA ASP A 154 3.09 16.23 -7.06
C ASP A 154 1.86 16.35 -6.16
N LEU A 155 0.67 16.02 -6.68
CA LEU A 155 -0.59 16.17 -5.95
C LEU A 155 -0.64 15.32 -4.68
N PRO A 156 -0.41 13.98 -4.69
CA PRO A 156 -0.44 13.16 -3.47
C PRO A 156 0.53 13.68 -2.40
N ARG A 157 1.74 14.10 -2.80
CA ARG A 157 2.75 14.63 -1.86
C ARG A 157 2.30 15.91 -1.19
N ILE A 158 1.81 16.88 -1.98
CA ILE A 158 1.37 18.18 -1.44
C ILE A 158 0.13 18.00 -0.56
N VAL A 159 -0.81 17.14 -0.96
CA VAL A 159 -2.01 16.83 -0.18
C VAL A 159 -1.64 16.19 1.14
N ALA A 160 -0.78 15.15 1.14
CA ALA A 160 -0.35 14.46 2.36
C ALA A 160 0.42 15.35 3.32
N ALA A 161 1.22 16.29 2.81
CA ALA A 161 1.94 17.28 3.61
C ALA A 161 1.04 18.42 4.13
N THR A 162 -0.24 18.47 3.74
CA THR A 162 -1.18 19.49 4.19
C THR A 162 -2.05 18.92 5.31
N ASN A 163 -2.21 19.68 6.41
CA ASN A 163 -2.96 19.24 7.58
C ASN A 163 -4.40 18.86 7.22
N ALA A 164 -4.87 17.73 7.76
CA ALA A 164 -6.26 17.34 7.71
C ALA A 164 -7.17 18.44 8.28
N GLY A 165 -8.35 18.62 7.72
CA GLY A 165 -9.30 19.66 8.11
C GLY A 165 -9.03 21.04 7.52
N LYS A 166 -7.84 21.29 6.93
CA LYS A 166 -7.56 22.57 6.26
C LYS A 166 -8.45 22.72 5.03
N ALA A 167 -9.02 23.93 4.85
CA ALA A 167 -9.71 24.31 3.62
C ALA A 167 -8.68 24.84 2.61
N VAL A 168 -8.63 24.27 1.44
CA VAL A 168 -7.70 24.60 0.36
C VAL A 168 -8.45 24.96 -0.91
N GLU A 169 -7.81 25.73 -1.78
CA GLU A 169 -8.31 26.01 -3.13
C GLU A 169 -7.68 25.06 -4.14
N LEU A 170 -8.51 24.43 -4.99
CA LEU A 170 -8.07 23.70 -6.17
C LEU A 170 -8.35 24.55 -7.39
N GLU A 171 -7.36 24.74 -8.27
CA GLU A 171 -7.59 25.17 -9.64
C GLU A 171 -7.66 23.93 -10.53
N ILE A 172 -8.82 23.71 -11.13
CA ILE A 172 -9.05 22.59 -12.03
C ILE A 172 -9.31 23.08 -13.46
N TRP A 173 -8.90 22.29 -14.43
CA TRP A 173 -9.28 22.43 -15.83
C TRP A 173 -10.49 21.56 -16.12
N ARG A 174 -11.61 22.16 -16.55
CA ARG A 174 -12.86 21.49 -16.88
C ARG A 174 -13.54 22.23 -18.03
N SER A 175 -13.85 21.53 -19.13
CA SER A 175 -14.52 22.10 -20.31
C SER A 175 -13.80 23.34 -20.86
N ASN A 176 -12.49 23.21 -21.07
CA ASN A 176 -11.58 24.24 -21.60
C ASN A 176 -11.56 25.56 -20.78
N LYS A 177 -11.85 25.46 -19.47
CA LYS A 177 -11.83 26.61 -18.56
C LYS A 177 -11.23 26.24 -17.21
N ILE A 178 -10.52 27.19 -16.63
CA ILE A 178 -10.06 27.08 -15.24
C ILE A 178 -11.26 27.34 -14.34
N LYS A 179 -11.47 26.43 -13.36
CA LYS A 179 -12.43 26.60 -12.28
C LYS A 179 -11.74 26.47 -10.93
N LYS A 180 -12.20 27.25 -9.97
CA LYS A 180 -11.71 27.18 -8.59
C LYS A 180 -12.74 26.46 -7.73
N LEU A 181 -12.27 25.48 -6.97
CA LEU A 181 -13.08 24.71 -6.02
C LEU A 181 -12.44 24.82 -4.65
N ARG A 182 -13.27 25.00 -3.62
CA ARG A 182 -12.82 24.99 -2.24
C ARG A 182 -13.06 23.62 -1.62
N VAL A 183 -12.02 22.98 -1.12
CA VAL A 183 -12.07 21.64 -0.55
C VAL A 183 -11.57 21.67 0.88
N LYS A 184 -12.35 21.12 1.83
CA LYS A 184 -11.88 20.87 3.19
C LYS A 184 -11.30 19.47 3.24
N LEU A 185 -9.98 19.34 3.46
CA LEU A 185 -9.29 18.05 3.45
C LEU A 185 -9.83 17.10 4.53
N GLY A 186 -9.91 15.82 4.17
CA GLY A 186 -10.09 14.74 5.13
C GLY A 186 -8.77 14.31 5.74
N GLU A 187 -8.81 13.33 6.62
CA GLU A 187 -7.67 12.64 7.18
C GLU A 187 -7.54 11.25 6.52
N LEU A 188 -6.38 10.96 5.96
CA LEU A 188 -6.14 9.70 5.23
C LEU A 188 -6.27 8.51 6.17
N GLU A 189 -5.63 8.58 7.33
CA GLU A 189 -5.63 7.54 8.35
C GLU A 189 -7.04 7.20 8.82
N SER A 190 -7.86 8.20 9.08
CA SER A 190 -9.28 8.01 9.45
C SER A 190 -10.10 7.39 8.31
N TYR A 191 -9.76 7.67 7.06
CA TYR A 191 -10.41 7.03 5.91
C TYR A 191 -9.99 5.56 5.80
N GLU A 192 -8.70 5.27 5.94
CA GLU A 192 -8.17 3.91 5.92
C GLU A 192 -8.73 3.07 7.09
N GLU A 193 -8.77 3.63 8.31
CA GLU A 193 -9.39 2.98 9.48
C GLU A 193 -10.88 2.68 9.24
N LYS A 194 -11.63 3.65 8.71
CA LYS A 194 -13.05 3.45 8.35
C LYS A 194 -13.22 2.46 7.21
N GLY A 195 -12.29 2.44 6.27
CA GLY A 195 -12.21 1.45 5.21
C GLY A 195 -12.00 0.05 5.80
N GLN A 196 -11.06 -0.10 6.72
CA GLN A 196 -10.81 -1.35 7.44
C GLN A 196 -11.99 -1.73 8.35
N ALA A 197 -12.57 -0.77 9.10
CA ALA A 197 -13.75 -1.00 9.93
C ALA A 197 -15.01 -1.33 9.11
N LYS A 198 -15.23 -0.69 7.96
CA LYS A 198 -16.30 -1.07 7.01
C LYS A 198 -16.12 -2.47 6.44
N LEU A 199 -14.89 -2.97 6.41
CA LEU A 199 -14.56 -4.33 6.00
C LEU A 199 -14.82 -5.36 7.11
N GLN A 200 -14.70 -4.93 8.38
CA GLN A 200 -15.11 -5.72 9.53
C GLN A 200 -16.64 -5.70 9.73
N ASN A 201 -17.35 -4.67 9.23
CA ASN A 201 -18.77 -4.40 9.54
C ASN A 201 -19.77 -4.53 8.38
N LYS A 202 -19.40 -5.04 7.21
CA LYS A 202 -20.40 -5.45 6.21
C LYS A 202 -20.37 -6.97 6.07
N ASP A 203 -21.27 -7.63 6.79
CA ASP A 203 -22.00 -8.89 6.55
C ASP A 203 -21.51 -9.81 5.39
N VAL A 204 -20.20 -9.99 5.23
CA VAL A 204 -19.72 -11.18 4.58
C VAL A 204 -19.38 -12.14 5.72
N PRO A 205 -20.13 -13.23 5.91
CA PRO A 205 -19.86 -14.19 6.95
C PRO A 205 -18.42 -14.68 6.84
N SER A 206 -17.54 -14.12 7.66
CA SER A 206 -16.15 -14.53 7.74
C SER A 206 -15.96 -15.50 8.89
N LYS A 207 -15.05 -16.44 8.73
CA LYS A 207 -14.70 -17.42 9.77
C LYS A 207 -13.25 -17.21 10.16
N LYS A 208 -13.02 -16.94 11.43
CA LYS A 208 -11.68 -16.90 12.01
C LYS A 208 -11.25 -18.31 12.41
N ILE A 209 -10.05 -18.70 12.00
CA ILE A 209 -9.39 -19.92 12.45
C ILE A 209 -8.27 -19.49 13.42
N GLU A 210 -8.62 -19.29 14.69
CA GLU A 210 -7.73 -18.70 15.69
C GLU A 210 -6.38 -19.41 15.77
N LYS A 211 -6.36 -20.75 15.82
CA LYS A 211 -5.13 -21.54 15.90
C LYS A 211 -4.16 -21.32 14.73
N LEU A 212 -4.65 -20.93 13.56
CA LEU A 212 -3.85 -20.63 12.39
C LEU A 212 -3.61 -19.12 12.21
N GLY A 213 -4.34 -18.29 12.97
CA GLY A 213 -4.27 -16.82 12.89
C GLY A 213 -4.74 -16.28 11.55
N MET A 214 -5.73 -16.91 10.93
CA MET A 214 -6.26 -16.43 9.65
C MET A 214 -7.78 -16.29 9.66
N GLN A 215 -8.26 -15.29 8.92
CA GLN A 215 -9.68 -15.01 8.73
C GLN A 215 -10.06 -15.31 7.28
N LEU A 216 -11.04 -16.17 7.10
CA LEU A 216 -11.48 -16.68 5.81
C LEU A 216 -12.85 -16.14 5.45
N VAL A 217 -13.07 -15.90 4.15
CA VAL A 217 -14.32 -15.37 3.61
C VAL A 217 -14.64 -15.98 2.25
N GLN A 218 -15.92 -16.15 1.98
CA GLN A 218 -16.38 -16.51 0.64
C GLN A 218 -16.15 -15.35 -0.34
N ILE A 219 -15.66 -15.63 -1.54
CA ILE A 219 -15.41 -14.61 -2.55
C ILE A 219 -16.74 -14.07 -3.09
N THR A 220 -16.99 -12.78 -2.85
CA THR A 220 -18.13 -12.03 -3.41
C THR A 220 -17.69 -11.20 -4.62
N PRO A 221 -18.61 -10.68 -5.46
CA PRO A 221 -18.26 -9.77 -6.54
C PRO A 221 -17.46 -8.54 -6.09
N SER A 222 -17.80 -7.96 -4.94
CA SER A 222 -17.09 -6.82 -4.35
C SER A 222 -15.66 -7.17 -3.93
N LEU A 223 -15.44 -8.36 -3.34
CA LEU A 223 -14.12 -8.85 -2.98
C LEU A 223 -13.29 -9.20 -4.22
N ARG A 224 -13.91 -9.72 -5.29
CA ARG A 224 -13.22 -9.93 -6.58
C ARG A 224 -12.65 -8.64 -7.13
N ALA A 225 -13.47 -7.60 -7.22
CA ALA A 225 -13.04 -6.30 -7.73
C ALA A 225 -11.91 -5.71 -6.88
N ARG A 226 -12.03 -5.84 -5.54
CA ARG A 226 -11.05 -5.28 -4.60
C ARG A 226 -9.68 -5.96 -4.66
N TYR A 227 -9.66 -7.30 -4.68
CA TYR A 227 -8.42 -8.08 -4.68
C TYR A 227 -7.97 -8.47 -6.08
N ASN A 228 -8.57 -7.90 -7.12
CA ASN A 228 -8.29 -8.20 -8.53
C ASN A 228 -8.32 -9.72 -8.84
N ILE A 229 -9.31 -10.41 -8.24
CA ILE A 229 -9.47 -11.85 -8.40
C ILE A 229 -10.23 -12.12 -9.69
N SER A 230 -9.61 -12.85 -10.62
CA SER A 230 -10.25 -13.25 -11.89
C SER A 230 -11.58 -13.97 -11.66
N GLU A 231 -12.58 -13.71 -12.51
CA GLU A 231 -13.89 -14.39 -12.46
C GLU A 231 -13.79 -15.91 -12.53
N LYS A 232 -12.78 -16.44 -13.21
CA LYS A 232 -12.51 -17.87 -13.33
C LYS A 232 -11.97 -18.49 -12.03
N THR A 233 -11.44 -17.68 -11.10
CA THR A 233 -10.87 -18.18 -9.84
C THR A 233 -11.99 -18.48 -8.85
N LYS A 234 -12.18 -19.76 -8.50
CA LYS A 234 -13.07 -20.21 -7.44
C LYS A 234 -12.23 -20.59 -6.22
N GLY A 235 -12.69 -20.26 -5.00
CA GLY A 235 -11.93 -20.54 -3.79
C GLY A 235 -12.46 -19.78 -2.58
N VAL A 236 -11.68 -19.79 -1.51
CA VAL A 236 -11.91 -19.07 -0.26
C VAL A 236 -10.82 -18.01 -0.12
N LEU A 237 -11.21 -16.75 0.07
CA LEU A 237 -10.26 -15.65 0.23
C LEU A 237 -9.75 -15.60 1.67
N ILE A 238 -8.46 -15.42 1.83
CA ILE A 238 -7.84 -15.06 3.10
C ILE A 238 -8.00 -13.54 3.27
N LEU A 239 -8.87 -13.14 4.18
CA LEU A 239 -9.17 -11.73 4.42
C LEU A 239 -8.11 -11.07 5.30
N ASN A 240 -7.62 -11.79 6.30
CA ASN A 240 -6.58 -11.34 7.22
C ASN A 240 -5.70 -12.49 7.68
N VAL A 241 -4.42 -12.19 7.98
CA VAL A 241 -3.45 -13.08 8.61
C VAL A 241 -2.79 -12.32 9.75
N GLU A 242 -2.79 -12.88 10.94
CA GLU A 242 -2.12 -12.32 12.12
C GLU A 242 -0.60 -12.44 11.97
N SER A 243 0.14 -11.39 12.30
CA SER A 243 1.58 -11.28 12.03
C SER A 243 2.42 -12.41 12.63
N ASP A 244 2.08 -12.86 13.85
CA ASP A 244 2.83 -13.89 14.59
C ASP A 244 2.16 -15.25 14.52
N SER A 245 1.41 -15.52 13.45
CA SER A 245 0.62 -16.75 13.31
C SER A 245 1.32 -17.81 12.48
N LEU A 246 0.87 -19.07 12.64
CA LEU A 246 1.33 -20.19 11.82
C LEU A 246 1.08 -19.98 10.32
N ALA A 247 0.03 -19.25 9.95
CA ALA A 247 -0.24 -18.90 8.58
C ALA A 247 0.79 -17.89 8.02
N ALA A 248 1.16 -16.88 8.83
CA ALA A 248 2.18 -15.89 8.45
C ALA A 248 3.56 -16.53 8.32
N GLU A 249 3.96 -17.43 9.22
CA GLU A 249 5.22 -18.19 9.15
C GLU A 249 5.35 -18.99 7.85
N ARG A 250 4.23 -19.43 7.28
CA ARG A 250 4.17 -20.16 6.00
C ARG A 250 3.99 -19.25 4.79
N GLY A 251 4.10 -17.93 4.97
CA GLY A 251 4.05 -16.95 3.91
C GLY A 251 2.66 -16.62 3.37
N LEU A 252 1.59 -17.08 4.04
CA LEU A 252 0.22 -16.71 3.69
C LEU A 252 -0.02 -15.24 4.01
N LYS A 253 -0.79 -14.57 3.15
CA LYS A 253 -1.08 -13.13 3.24
C LYS A 253 -2.56 -12.85 2.96
N SER A 254 -3.01 -11.69 3.42
CA SER A 254 -4.30 -11.13 2.99
C SER A 254 -4.32 -10.99 1.47
N GLY A 255 -5.41 -11.42 0.83
CA GLY A 255 -5.57 -11.45 -0.62
C GLY A 255 -5.27 -12.80 -1.28
N ASP A 256 -4.62 -13.73 -0.57
CA ASP A 256 -4.42 -15.08 -1.10
C ASP A 256 -5.75 -15.85 -1.17
N VAL A 257 -5.87 -16.71 -2.18
CA VAL A 257 -7.07 -17.53 -2.40
C VAL A 257 -6.75 -19.01 -2.22
N ILE A 258 -7.42 -19.65 -1.27
CA ILE A 258 -7.38 -21.10 -1.07
C ILE A 258 -8.28 -21.73 -2.12
N LEU A 259 -7.69 -22.45 -3.06
CA LEU A 259 -8.41 -23.09 -4.17
C LEU A 259 -8.93 -24.48 -3.79
N ALA A 260 -8.18 -25.20 -2.97
CA ALA A 260 -8.50 -26.57 -2.56
C ALA A 260 -7.81 -26.96 -1.24
N VAL A 261 -8.31 -28.00 -0.61
CA VAL A 261 -7.65 -28.74 0.46
C VAL A 261 -7.28 -30.12 -0.05
N VAL A 262 -6.14 -30.66 0.39
CA VAL A 262 -5.79 -32.05 0.10
C VAL A 262 -6.56 -32.93 1.08
N ASP A 263 -7.42 -33.80 0.54
CA ASP A 263 -8.28 -34.67 1.31
C ASP A 263 -7.69 -36.09 1.49
N ASN A 264 -6.88 -36.55 0.54
CA ASN A 264 -6.14 -37.80 0.64
C ASN A 264 -4.68 -37.59 0.23
N TYR A 265 -3.76 -37.69 1.17
CA TYR A 265 -2.34 -37.47 0.92
C TYR A 265 -1.71 -38.60 0.08
N ALA A 266 -2.16 -39.85 0.28
CA ALA A 266 -1.64 -40.99 -0.48
C ALA A 266 -2.11 -40.99 -1.94
N ALA A 267 -3.38 -40.65 -2.17
CA ALA A 267 -3.96 -40.56 -3.51
C ALA A 267 -3.76 -39.19 -4.16
N GLN A 268 -3.18 -38.22 -3.45
CA GLN A 268 -2.94 -36.84 -3.89
C GLN A 268 -4.23 -36.14 -4.43
N THR A 269 -5.39 -36.49 -3.85
CA THR A 269 -6.66 -35.92 -4.29
C THR A 269 -6.92 -34.56 -3.64
N HIS A 270 -7.53 -33.66 -4.41
CA HIS A 270 -7.82 -32.30 -4.02
C HIS A 270 -9.33 -32.08 -3.97
N LYS A 271 -9.83 -31.62 -2.86
CA LYS A 271 -11.20 -31.15 -2.73
C LYS A 271 -11.23 -29.64 -2.92
N LYS A 272 -11.81 -29.16 -4.03
CA LYS A 272 -12.04 -27.73 -4.26
C LYS A 272 -12.89 -27.16 -3.14
N VAL A 273 -12.60 -25.94 -2.73
CA VAL A 273 -13.33 -25.22 -1.69
C VAL A 273 -13.89 -23.92 -2.25
N SER A 274 -15.03 -23.50 -1.73
CA SER A 274 -15.69 -22.24 -2.08
C SER A 274 -16.23 -21.49 -0.87
N ARG A 275 -16.31 -22.17 0.29
CA ARG A 275 -16.78 -21.61 1.56
C ARG A 275 -15.81 -21.93 2.69
N PRO A 276 -15.64 -21.01 3.65
CA PRO A 276 -14.75 -21.21 4.80
C PRO A 276 -15.02 -22.48 5.60
N GLU A 277 -16.31 -22.86 5.72
CA GLU A 277 -16.75 -24.05 6.46
C GLU A 277 -16.14 -25.36 5.92
N GLU A 278 -15.86 -25.41 4.63
CA GLU A 278 -15.26 -26.62 4.01
C GLU A 278 -13.83 -26.84 4.52
N ILE A 279 -13.09 -25.76 4.76
CA ILE A 279 -11.74 -25.82 5.33
C ILE A 279 -11.80 -26.19 6.82
N ILE A 280 -12.73 -25.60 7.57
CA ILE A 280 -12.93 -25.91 9.00
C ILE A 280 -13.33 -27.37 9.17
N ASN A 281 -14.24 -27.87 8.33
CA ASN A 281 -14.65 -29.28 8.36
C ASN A 281 -13.47 -30.20 8.07
N ARG A 282 -12.58 -29.83 7.15
CA ARG A 282 -11.36 -30.61 6.88
C ARG A 282 -10.41 -30.60 8.08
N ILE A 283 -10.22 -29.47 8.76
CA ILE A 283 -9.44 -29.40 9.99
C ILE A 283 -10.02 -30.35 11.06
N ASN A 284 -11.33 -30.33 11.25
CA ASN A 284 -12.00 -31.18 12.24
C ASN A 284 -11.90 -32.67 11.89
N GLN A 285 -11.97 -33.01 10.62
CA GLN A 285 -11.77 -34.39 10.13
C GLN A 285 -10.33 -34.84 10.40
N LEU A 286 -9.32 -34.05 10.05
CA LEU A 286 -7.92 -34.38 10.29
C LEU A 286 -7.63 -34.59 11.77
N LYS A 287 -8.23 -33.80 12.67
CA LYS A 287 -8.12 -34.00 14.14
C LYS A 287 -8.69 -35.33 14.56
N LYS A 288 -9.85 -35.75 14.02
CA LYS A 288 -10.44 -37.10 14.30
C LYS A 288 -9.56 -38.23 13.77
N GLU A 289 -8.90 -38.01 12.62
CA GLU A 289 -7.94 -38.94 12.03
C GLU A 289 -6.56 -38.92 12.72
N LYS A 290 -6.37 -38.13 13.79
CA LYS A 290 -5.08 -37.89 14.48
C LYS A 290 -3.97 -37.43 13.55
N LYS A 291 -4.33 -36.71 12.48
CA LYS A 291 -3.39 -36.07 11.55
C LYS A 291 -3.20 -34.60 11.92
N ASN A 292 -1.96 -34.16 11.92
CA ASN A 292 -1.57 -32.84 12.44
C ASN A 292 -1.19 -31.84 11.35
N ILE A 293 -1.35 -32.18 10.08
CA ILE A 293 -1.00 -31.29 8.95
C ILE A 293 -2.23 -31.06 8.11
N LEU A 294 -2.57 -29.79 7.86
CA LEU A 294 -3.51 -29.33 6.84
C LEU A 294 -2.70 -28.90 5.64
N LEU A 295 -2.94 -29.49 4.48
CA LEU A 295 -2.28 -29.09 3.24
C LEU A 295 -3.27 -28.31 2.36
N LEU A 296 -2.99 -27.02 2.17
CA LEU A 296 -3.78 -26.12 1.34
C LEU A 296 -3.15 -25.96 -0.06
N TYR A 297 -3.99 -25.82 -1.08
CA TYR A 297 -3.57 -25.40 -2.42
C TYR A 297 -3.99 -23.93 -2.59
N VAL A 298 -3.02 -23.02 -2.63
CA VAL A 298 -3.23 -21.59 -2.50
C VAL A 298 -2.65 -20.85 -3.70
N LYS A 299 -3.38 -19.84 -4.18
CA LYS A 299 -2.94 -18.91 -5.21
C LYS A 299 -2.75 -17.53 -4.57
N GLY A 300 -1.54 -17.01 -4.57
CA GLY A 300 -1.27 -15.62 -4.20
C GLY A 300 -1.68 -14.64 -5.29
N LEU A 301 -1.73 -13.35 -4.97
CA LEU A 301 -2.23 -12.28 -5.86
C LEU A 301 -1.54 -12.24 -7.24
N ASN A 302 -0.24 -12.52 -7.30
CA ASN A 302 0.55 -12.47 -8.54
C ASN A 302 1.44 -13.70 -8.72
N THR A 303 1.07 -14.85 -8.13
CA THR A 303 1.88 -16.07 -8.17
C THR A 303 1.12 -17.24 -8.80
N THR A 304 1.87 -18.24 -9.24
CA THR A 304 1.32 -19.55 -9.59
C THR A 304 0.83 -20.25 -8.30
N PRO A 305 -0.26 -21.03 -8.37
CA PRO A 305 -0.74 -21.78 -7.22
C PRO A 305 0.31 -22.75 -6.68
N GLY A 306 0.39 -22.88 -5.36
CA GLY A 306 1.31 -23.75 -4.66
C GLY A 306 0.70 -24.41 -3.42
N TYR A 307 1.40 -25.41 -2.87
CA TYR A 307 0.99 -26.11 -1.65
C TYR A 307 1.56 -25.46 -0.41
N VAL A 308 0.72 -25.22 0.58
CA VAL A 308 1.10 -24.64 1.87
C VAL A 308 0.71 -25.61 3.00
N PRO A 309 1.69 -26.24 3.67
CA PRO A 309 1.44 -27.10 4.84
C PRO A 309 1.30 -26.27 6.10
N LEU A 310 0.20 -26.48 6.86
CA LEU A 310 -0.07 -25.83 8.13
C LEU A 310 -0.21 -26.89 9.25
N LYS A 311 0.49 -26.70 10.35
CA LYS A 311 0.37 -27.54 11.54
C LYS A 311 -0.92 -27.21 12.30
N ILE A 312 -1.81 -28.20 12.48
CA ILE A 312 -3.11 -28.05 13.17
C ILE A 312 -3.18 -28.81 14.49
N GLY A 313 -2.18 -29.63 14.80
CA GLY A 313 -1.99 -30.34 16.08
C GLY A 313 -1.23 -29.50 17.13
N ASN A 314 -1.27 -29.91 18.38
CA ASN A 314 -0.40 -29.36 19.42
C ASN A 314 1.04 -29.72 19.16
#